data_8e37a32c7a3ec2a2ebbd527594a9bc90
#
_entry.id   8e37a32c7a3ec2a2ebbd527594a9bc90
#
_cell.length_a   1.000
_cell.length_b   1.000
_cell.length_c   1.000
_cell.angle_alpha   90.00
_cell.angle_beta   90.00
_cell.angle_gamma   90.00
#
_symmetry.space_group_name_H-M   'P 1'
#
loop_
_entity.id
_entity.type
_entity.pdbx_description
1 polymer ?
#
loop_
_entity_poly.entity_id
_entity_poly.type
_entity_poly.pdbx_seq_one_letter_code
_entity_poly.pdbx_strand_id
1 'polypeptide(L)'
;LYICKLICRQMLKSIIHFFRGRKIKRNLQQKRSVQFPDLHKYPSMTLLIDDNQKKIVKEMDAFIKESFKPKMIRFIVLTESLQGDFLQSDTMFFIEQNDFNKLGVLKKEKELSLRSFYDDVFINLSDDNENLLNDYLVSCINSTFKIGHTNADMNLHDLIIDCGIEKNDVERLKIIYKYLMMLSGNKNEK
;
A
#
# COMPACT_ATOMS: atom_id res chain seq x y z
N LEU A 1 -11.04 -7.63 36.87
CA LEU A 1 -11.69 -7.39 35.58
C LEU A 1 -10.77 -6.73 34.54
N TYR A 2 -9.91 -5.75 34.95
CA TYR A 2 -9.00 -5.02 34.04
C TYR A 2 -7.89 -5.91 33.47
N ILE A 3 -7.27 -6.75 34.31
CA ILE A 3 -6.20 -7.67 33.91
C ILE A 3 -6.70 -8.71 32.86
N CYS A 4 -7.91 -9.26 33.05
CA CYS A 4 -8.51 -10.19 32.08
C CYS A 4 -8.72 -9.53 30.70
N LYS A 5 -9.18 -8.27 30.65
CA LYS A 5 -9.35 -7.54 29.38
C LYS A 5 -8.01 -7.31 28.68
N LEU A 6 -6.96 -7.01 29.42
CA LEU A 6 -5.61 -6.79 28.88
C LEU A 6 -5.04 -8.07 28.29
N ILE A 7 -5.15 -9.19 29.02
CA ILE A 7 -4.69 -10.52 28.56
C ILE A 7 -5.46 -10.93 27.28
N CYS A 8 -6.80 -10.80 27.27
CA CYS A 8 -7.61 -11.10 26.09
C CYS A 8 -7.20 -10.26 24.87
N ARG A 9 -6.91 -8.98 25.08
CA ARG A 9 -6.47 -8.09 23.99
C ARG A 9 -5.10 -8.49 23.44
N GLN A 10 -4.16 -8.86 24.29
CA GLN A 10 -2.83 -9.33 23.86
C GLN A 10 -2.92 -10.68 23.13
N MET A 11 -3.72 -11.62 23.63
CA MET A 11 -3.95 -12.90 22.94
C MET A 11 -4.56 -12.68 21.55
N LEU A 12 -5.54 -11.79 21.41
CA LEU A 12 -6.16 -11.48 20.13
C LEU A 12 -5.14 -10.88 19.15
N LYS A 13 -4.30 -9.95 19.59
CA LYS A 13 -3.22 -9.38 18.77
C LYS A 13 -2.26 -10.46 18.29
N SER A 14 -1.86 -11.39 19.14
CA SER A 14 -0.98 -12.51 18.78
C SER A 14 -1.61 -13.44 17.74
N ILE A 15 -2.90 -13.72 17.85
CA ILE A 15 -3.67 -14.52 16.89
C ILE A 15 -3.70 -13.82 15.53
N ILE A 16 -4.06 -12.54 15.50
CA ILE A 16 -4.10 -11.73 14.27
C ILE A 16 -2.73 -11.72 13.60
N HIS A 17 -1.67 -11.42 14.36
CA HIS A 17 -0.29 -11.41 13.88
C HIS A 17 0.11 -12.76 13.25
N PHE A 18 -0.22 -13.87 13.91
CA PHE A 18 0.05 -15.22 13.39
C PHE A 18 -0.64 -15.48 12.04
N PHE A 19 -1.94 -15.16 11.93
CA PHE A 19 -2.69 -15.43 10.70
C PHE A 19 -2.26 -14.52 9.55
N ARG A 20 -1.99 -13.25 9.81
CA ARG A 20 -1.43 -12.32 8.81
C ARG A 20 -0.04 -12.78 8.36
N GLY A 21 0.85 -13.12 9.26
CA GLY A 21 2.19 -13.62 8.93
C GLY A 21 2.14 -14.88 8.07
N ARG A 22 1.21 -15.82 8.36
CA ARG A 22 1.01 -17.01 7.53
C ARG A 22 0.50 -16.66 6.12
N LYS A 23 -0.40 -15.70 6.01
CA LYS A 23 -0.91 -15.21 4.71
C LYS A 23 0.20 -14.51 3.90
N ILE A 24 1.00 -13.66 4.53
CA ILE A 24 2.15 -13.00 3.90
C ILE A 24 3.09 -14.05 3.32
N LYS A 25 3.53 -15.03 4.11
CA LYS A 25 4.42 -16.11 3.66
C LYS A 25 3.85 -16.85 2.44
N ARG A 26 2.54 -17.17 2.45
CA ARG A 26 1.89 -17.82 1.32
C ARG A 26 1.85 -16.94 0.07
N ASN A 27 1.59 -15.65 0.24
CA ASN A 27 1.54 -14.70 -0.87
C ASN A 27 2.91 -14.49 -1.50
N LEU A 28 3.97 -14.41 -0.69
CA LEU A 28 5.35 -14.31 -1.16
C LEU A 28 5.83 -15.53 -1.97
N GLN A 29 5.23 -16.70 -1.77
CA GLN A 29 5.54 -17.89 -2.58
C GLN A 29 5.00 -17.80 -4.02
N GLN A 30 4.08 -16.89 -4.29
CA GLN A 30 3.56 -16.66 -5.65
C GLN A 30 4.63 -15.90 -6.45
N LYS A 31 5.11 -16.52 -7.53
CA LYS A 31 6.08 -15.87 -8.41
C LYS A 31 5.47 -14.62 -9.04
N ARG A 32 6.15 -13.50 -8.89
CA ARG A 32 5.82 -12.22 -9.50
C ARG A 32 6.93 -11.86 -10.49
N SER A 33 6.55 -11.44 -11.67
CA SER A 33 7.51 -10.84 -12.61
C SER A 33 7.80 -9.41 -12.16
N VAL A 34 9.01 -9.17 -11.69
CA VAL A 34 9.45 -7.84 -11.27
C VAL A 34 10.09 -7.14 -12.46
N GLN A 35 9.59 -5.98 -12.79
CA GLN A 35 10.13 -5.15 -13.87
C GLN A 35 10.10 -3.69 -13.45
N PHE A 36 11.25 -3.00 -13.57
CA PHE A 36 11.29 -1.57 -13.35
C PHE A 36 10.39 -0.85 -14.35
N PRO A 37 9.47 0.03 -13.90
CA PRO A 37 8.49 0.67 -14.76
C PRO A 37 9.15 1.60 -15.77
N ASP A 38 8.60 1.60 -16.99
CA ASP A 38 8.92 2.62 -17.96
C ASP A 38 8.01 3.84 -17.72
N LEU A 39 8.56 4.84 -17.05
CA LEU A 39 7.81 6.04 -16.65
C LEU A 39 7.33 6.87 -17.85
N HIS A 40 7.90 6.66 -19.04
CA HIS A 40 7.48 7.35 -20.28
C HIS A 40 6.28 6.69 -20.96
N LYS A 41 5.87 5.50 -20.52
CA LYS A 41 4.74 4.74 -21.09
C LYS A 41 3.44 4.90 -20.33
N TYR A 42 3.28 5.98 -19.58
CA TYR A 42 2.04 6.27 -18.84
C TYR A 42 1.62 5.09 -17.93
N PRO A 43 2.39 4.76 -16.90
CA PRO A 43 2.14 3.58 -16.08
C PRO A 43 0.79 3.70 -15.35
N SER A 44 0.14 2.55 -15.06
CA SER A 44 -0.93 2.51 -14.05
C SER A 44 -0.31 2.51 -12.66
N MET A 45 -0.91 3.25 -11.73
CA MET A 45 -0.36 3.45 -10.41
C MET A 45 -1.39 3.20 -9.31
N THR A 46 -0.99 2.48 -8.27
CA THR A 46 -1.77 2.31 -7.05
C THR A 46 -0.96 2.81 -5.85
N LEU A 47 -1.61 3.57 -4.98
CA LEU A 47 -1.04 4.06 -3.73
C LEU A 47 -1.79 3.48 -2.53
N LEU A 48 -1.09 3.02 -1.51
CA LEU A 48 -1.65 2.66 -0.22
C LEU A 48 -1.41 3.80 0.76
N ILE A 49 -2.47 4.32 1.35
CA ILE A 49 -2.44 5.46 2.26
C ILE A 49 -3.31 5.22 3.50
N ASP A 50 -3.02 5.93 4.57
CA ASP A 50 -3.81 5.92 5.80
C ASP A 50 -4.92 6.99 5.76
N ASP A 51 -5.95 6.83 6.58
CA ASP A 51 -7.14 7.69 6.62
C ASP A 51 -6.83 9.18 6.93
N ASN A 52 -5.84 9.43 7.78
CA ASN A 52 -5.39 10.78 8.09
C ASN A 52 -4.87 11.55 6.87
N GLN A 53 -4.53 10.85 5.80
CA GLN A 53 -3.96 11.37 4.56
C GLN A 53 -5.02 11.71 3.50
N LYS A 54 -6.30 11.38 3.73
CA LYS A 54 -7.40 11.69 2.80
C LYS A 54 -7.45 13.16 2.39
N LYS A 55 -7.11 14.07 3.30
CA LYS A 55 -7.15 15.52 3.04
C LYS A 55 -6.18 15.96 1.94
N ILE A 56 -5.06 15.25 1.80
CA ILE A 56 -4.02 15.57 0.82
C ILE A 56 -4.11 14.73 -0.45
N VAL A 57 -5.11 13.82 -0.58
CA VAL A 57 -5.29 12.98 -1.78
C VAL A 57 -5.39 13.84 -3.05
N LYS A 58 -6.07 14.99 -3.00
CA LYS A 58 -6.18 15.89 -4.16
C LYS A 58 -4.82 16.44 -4.58
N GLU A 59 -3.97 16.80 -3.62
CA GLU A 59 -2.61 17.28 -3.90
C GLU A 59 -1.73 16.17 -4.44
N MET A 60 -1.83 14.96 -3.87
CA MET A 60 -1.13 13.78 -4.37
C MET A 60 -1.56 13.45 -5.80
N ASP A 61 -2.87 13.41 -6.08
CA ASP A 61 -3.42 13.15 -7.40
C ASP A 61 -2.94 14.17 -8.43
N ALA A 62 -2.98 15.47 -8.09
CA ALA A 62 -2.49 16.54 -8.96
C ALA A 62 -0.99 16.36 -9.26
N PHE A 63 -0.17 16.15 -8.22
CA PHE A 63 1.26 15.92 -8.39
C PHE A 63 1.56 14.68 -9.26
N ILE A 64 0.86 13.56 -9.03
CA ILE A 64 1.07 12.32 -9.80
C ILE A 64 0.68 12.54 -11.27
N LYS A 65 -0.45 13.17 -11.54
CA LYS A 65 -0.89 13.48 -12.92
C LYS A 65 0.09 14.36 -13.67
N GLU A 66 0.66 15.36 -12.99
CA GLU A 66 1.65 16.26 -13.59
C GLU A 66 2.99 15.55 -13.84
N SER A 67 3.49 14.81 -12.85
CA SER A 67 4.84 14.27 -12.83
C SER A 67 4.96 12.93 -13.55
N PHE A 68 4.10 11.96 -13.22
CA PHE A 68 4.15 10.61 -13.76
C PHE A 68 3.28 10.43 -15.01
N LYS A 69 2.29 11.30 -15.21
CA LYS A 69 1.30 11.23 -16.31
C LYS A 69 0.72 9.82 -16.48
N PRO A 70 0.22 9.19 -15.41
CA PRO A 70 -0.23 7.81 -15.48
C PRO A 70 -1.52 7.69 -16.29
N LYS A 71 -1.74 6.52 -16.92
CA LYS A 71 -3.02 6.21 -17.57
C LYS A 71 -4.16 6.01 -16.57
N MET A 72 -3.82 5.60 -15.32
CA MET A 72 -4.76 5.38 -14.24
C MET A 72 -4.07 5.56 -12.89
N ILE A 73 -4.78 6.18 -11.94
CA ILE A 73 -4.35 6.28 -10.54
C ILE A 73 -5.43 5.64 -9.68
N ARG A 74 -5.01 4.85 -8.69
CA ARG A 74 -5.87 4.29 -7.66
C ARG A 74 -5.29 4.56 -6.28
N PHE A 75 -6.15 4.94 -5.35
CA PHE A 75 -5.81 5.06 -3.93
C PHE A 75 -6.50 3.93 -3.16
N ILE A 76 -5.73 3.17 -2.40
CA ILE A 76 -6.23 2.25 -1.39
C ILE A 76 -6.11 2.96 -0.06
N VAL A 77 -7.23 3.19 0.60
CA VAL A 77 -7.30 3.97 1.85
C VAL A 77 -7.63 3.04 3.00
N LEU A 78 -6.75 3.00 4.00
CA LEU A 78 -7.02 2.33 5.27
C LEU A 78 -7.82 3.26 6.15
N THR A 79 -9.02 2.85 6.59
CA THR A 79 -9.89 3.66 7.43
C THR A 79 -10.52 2.82 8.54
N GLU A 80 -10.75 3.40 9.70
CA GLU A 80 -11.46 2.73 10.79
C GLU A 80 -12.94 2.54 10.44
N SER A 81 -13.56 3.55 9.86
CA SER A 81 -14.93 3.50 9.35
C SER A 81 -15.16 4.58 8.29
N LEU A 82 -15.95 4.25 7.27
CA LEU A 82 -16.45 5.24 6.32
C LEU A 82 -17.49 6.13 7.02
N GLN A 83 -17.09 7.35 7.37
CA GLN A 83 -18.02 8.38 7.80
C GLN A 83 -18.40 9.23 6.58
N GLY A 84 -19.66 9.17 6.15
CA GLY A 84 -20.19 9.93 5.02
C GLY A 84 -20.33 9.11 3.72
N ASP A 85 -20.87 9.77 2.69
CA ASP A 85 -21.17 9.18 1.37
C ASP A 85 -19.93 9.01 0.49
N PHE A 86 -18.87 8.39 1.03
CA PHE A 86 -17.72 8.03 0.20
C PHE A 86 -18.04 6.79 -0.61
N LEU A 87 -18.45 7.00 -1.85
CA LEU A 87 -18.66 5.92 -2.80
C LEU A 87 -17.30 5.32 -3.18
N GLN A 88 -17.19 4.00 -3.13
CA GLN A 88 -16.11 3.31 -3.81
C GLN A 88 -16.17 3.65 -5.29
N SER A 89 -15.03 4.01 -5.86
CA SER A 89 -14.88 4.30 -7.29
C SER A 89 -13.67 3.52 -7.82
N ASP A 90 -13.51 3.50 -9.13
CA ASP A 90 -12.34 2.86 -9.76
C ASP A 90 -11.01 3.49 -9.30
N THR A 91 -11.06 4.71 -8.77
CA THR A 91 -9.89 5.46 -8.29
C THR A 91 -9.72 5.45 -6.78
N MET A 92 -10.77 5.11 -6.00
CA MET A 92 -10.73 5.09 -4.53
C MET A 92 -11.25 3.76 -4.00
N PHE A 93 -10.40 2.97 -3.37
CA PHE A 93 -10.73 1.70 -2.76
C PHE A 93 -10.50 1.76 -1.25
N PHE A 94 -11.58 1.70 -0.49
CA PHE A 94 -11.51 1.78 0.97
C PHE A 94 -11.42 0.38 1.59
N ILE A 95 -10.57 0.24 2.59
CA ILE A 95 -10.45 -0.95 3.43
C ILE A 95 -10.79 -0.53 4.86
N GLU A 96 -11.87 -1.09 5.39
CA GLU A 96 -12.39 -0.79 6.72
C GLU A 96 -12.17 -1.94 7.70
N GLN A 97 -12.31 -1.65 8.99
CA GLN A 97 -12.23 -2.68 10.02
C GLN A 97 -13.23 -3.82 9.79
N ASN A 98 -14.43 -3.52 9.27
CA ASN A 98 -15.45 -4.49 8.95
C ASN A 98 -15.11 -5.41 7.76
N ASP A 99 -14.11 -5.06 6.96
CA ASP A 99 -13.64 -5.91 5.85
C ASP A 99 -12.79 -7.09 6.34
N PHE A 100 -12.37 -7.06 7.59
CA PHE A 100 -11.61 -8.14 8.19
C PHE A 100 -12.51 -9.14 8.92
N ASN A 101 -12.09 -10.40 8.92
CA ASN A 101 -12.72 -11.43 9.73
C ASN A 101 -12.12 -11.46 11.16
N LYS A 102 -12.63 -12.34 12.03
CA LYS A 102 -12.18 -12.49 13.41
C LYS A 102 -10.68 -12.86 13.57
N LEU A 103 -10.05 -13.37 12.52
CA LEU A 103 -8.62 -13.69 12.48
C LEU A 103 -7.77 -12.52 11.97
N GLY A 104 -8.38 -11.37 11.71
CA GLY A 104 -7.71 -10.16 11.26
C GLY A 104 -7.21 -10.19 9.80
N VAL A 105 -7.69 -11.14 8.99
CA VAL A 105 -7.43 -11.20 7.55
C VAL A 105 -8.66 -10.76 6.78
N LEU A 106 -8.47 -10.18 5.58
CA LEU A 106 -9.58 -9.71 4.75
C LEU A 106 -10.59 -10.84 4.47
N LYS A 107 -11.85 -10.49 4.44
CA LYS A 107 -12.91 -11.35 3.93
C LYS A 107 -12.62 -11.69 2.47
N LYS A 108 -13.02 -12.89 2.05
CA LYS A 108 -12.66 -13.44 0.73
C LYS A 108 -12.98 -12.50 -0.44
N GLU A 109 -14.15 -11.90 -0.42
CA GLU A 109 -14.61 -10.98 -1.48
C GLU A 109 -13.72 -9.74 -1.57
N LYS A 110 -13.40 -9.12 -0.42
CA LYS A 110 -12.53 -7.95 -0.36
C LYS A 110 -11.08 -8.28 -0.76
N GLU A 111 -10.56 -9.44 -0.31
CA GLU A 111 -9.23 -9.92 -0.73
C GLU A 111 -9.19 -10.16 -2.26
N LEU A 112 -10.23 -10.74 -2.85
CA LEU A 112 -10.30 -10.96 -4.31
C LEU A 112 -10.37 -9.64 -5.06
N SER A 113 -11.17 -8.68 -4.61
CA SER A 113 -11.24 -7.34 -5.21
C SER A 113 -9.89 -6.64 -5.16
N LEU A 114 -9.20 -6.69 -4.01
CA LEU A 114 -7.85 -6.11 -3.89
C LEU A 114 -6.84 -6.78 -4.84
N ARG A 115 -6.89 -8.10 -4.96
CA ARG A 115 -6.01 -8.89 -5.84
C ARG A 115 -6.31 -8.71 -7.32
N SER A 116 -7.52 -8.27 -7.69
CA SER A 116 -7.89 -8.04 -9.09
C SER A 116 -7.23 -6.78 -9.66
N PHE A 117 -6.70 -5.90 -8.81
CA PHE A 117 -5.92 -4.77 -9.26
C PHE A 117 -4.54 -5.25 -9.72
N TYR A 118 -4.20 -4.93 -10.95
CA TYR A 118 -2.89 -5.21 -11.52
C TYR A 118 -2.35 -3.93 -12.14
N ASP A 119 -1.44 -3.30 -11.42
CA ASP A 119 -0.89 -2.02 -11.81
C ASP A 119 0.63 -2.12 -12.07
N ASP A 120 1.15 -1.21 -12.89
CA ASP A 120 2.57 -1.19 -13.23
C ASP A 120 3.42 -0.79 -12.02
N VAL A 121 2.93 0.19 -11.24
CA VAL A 121 3.62 0.72 -10.07
C VAL A 121 2.69 0.72 -8.85
N PHE A 122 3.18 0.18 -7.77
CA PHE A 122 2.56 0.31 -6.45
C PHE A 122 3.48 1.11 -5.52
N ILE A 123 2.92 2.10 -4.83
CA ILE A 123 3.63 2.92 -3.84
C ILE A 123 2.94 2.76 -2.49
N ASN A 124 3.69 2.27 -1.51
CA ASN A 124 3.24 2.17 -0.14
C ASN A 124 3.65 3.43 0.64
N LEU A 125 2.67 4.24 1.02
CA LEU A 125 2.84 5.44 1.85
C LEU A 125 2.26 5.28 3.25
N SER A 126 1.60 4.15 3.55
CA SER A 126 1.04 3.88 4.86
C SER A 126 2.14 3.61 5.89
N ASP A 127 2.04 4.27 7.04
CA ASP A 127 2.88 4.06 8.22
C ASP A 127 2.27 3.06 9.21
N ASP A 128 0.98 2.70 9.06
CA ASP A 128 0.29 1.79 9.97
C ASP A 128 0.64 0.33 9.69
N ASN A 129 1.56 -0.20 10.46
CA ASN A 129 1.90 -1.62 10.43
C ASN A 129 1.52 -2.37 11.72
N GLU A 130 0.51 -1.90 12.45
CA GLU A 130 0.04 -2.60 13.65
C GLU A 130 -0.38 -4.03 13.31
N ASN A 131 0.19 -5.01 14.02
CA ASN A 131 -0.06 -6.45 13.81
C ASN A 131 0.14 -6.91 12.35
N LEU A 132 1.17 -6.41 11.67
CA LEU A 132 1.49 -6.71 10.27
C LEU A 132 0.37 -6.32 9.29
N LEU A 133 -0.42 -5.28 9.58
CA LEU A 133 -1.55 -4.90 8.73
C LEU A 133 -1.07 -4.44 7.37
N ASN A 134 -0.14 -3.50 7.34
CA ASN A 134 0.42 -2.95 6.11
C ASN A 134 1.10 -4.06 5.28
N ASP A 135 2.02 -4.83 5.89
CA ASP A 135 2.71 -5.93 5.22
C ASP A 135 1.74 -6.96 4.63
N TYR A 136 0.67 -7.29 5.37
CA TYR A 136 -0.35 -8.19 4.89
C TYR A 136 -1.05 -7.64 3.65
N LEU A 137 -1.46 -6.36 3.65
CA LEU A 137 -2.13 -5.73 2.51
C LEU A 137 -1.20 -5.62 1.31
N VAL A 138 0.04 -5.16 1.50
CA VAL A 138 1.07 -5.11 0.45
C VAL A 138 1.30 -6.49 -0.17
N SER A 139 1.26 -7.56 0.64
CA SER A 139 1.39 -8.93 0.13
C SER A 139 0.20 -9.38 -0.73
N CYS A 140 -0.98 -8.75 -0.56
CA CYS A 140 -2.18 -9.03 -1.36
C CYS A 140 -2.23 -8.29 -2.68
N ILE A 141 -1.50 -7.18 -2.81
CA ILE A 141 -1.54 -6.32 -4.01
C ILE A 141 -0.69 -6.93 -5.13
N ASN A 142 -1.27 -7.01 -6.32
CA ASN A 142 -0.57 -7.40 -7.53
C ASN A 142 -0.05 -6.14 -8.24
N SER A 143 1.27 -6.08 -8.46
CA SER A 143 1.90 -4.99 -9.18
C SER A 143 3.21 -5.47 -9.78
N THR A 144 3.60 -4.89 -10.92
CA THR A 144 4.86 -5.20 -11.58
C THR A 144 6.06 -4.69 -10.77
N PHE A 145 5.92 -3.52 -10.14
CA PHE A 145 6.97 -2.92 -9.32
C PHE A 145 6.39 -2.31 -8.05
N LYS A 146 6.95 -2.66 -6.90
CA LYS A 146 6.50 -2.20 -5.58
C LYS A 146 7.54 -1.33 -4.91
N ILE A 147 7.12 -0.15 -4.48
CA ILE A 147 7.96 0.83 -3.80
C ILE A 147 7.45 1.00 -2.37
N GLY A 148 8.35 0.87 -1.41
CA GLY A 148 8.13 1.20 -0.02
C GLY A 148 8.91 2.45 0.37
N HIS A 149 8.53 3.07 1.49
CA HIS A 149 9.32 4.10 2.14
C HIS A 149 9.91 3.58 3.46
N THR A 150 10.63 4.41 4.16
CA THR A 150 11.31 4.15 5.45
C THR A 150 10.63 3.06 6.30
N ASN A 151 11.38 2.07 6.77
CA ASN A 151 10.91 0.92 7.56
C ASN A 151 10.03 -0.12 6.84
N ALA A 152 9.86 -0.04 5.53
CA ALA A 152 9.13 -1.06 4.77
C ALA A 152 9.87 -2.41 4.75
N ASP A 153 9.13 -3.53 4.69
CA ASP A 153 9.74 -4.86 4.58
C ASP A 153 10.37 -5.06 3.19
N MET A 154 11.67 -5.34 3.18
CA MET A 154 12.45 -5.60 1.96
C MET A 154 11.95 -6.81 1.15
N ASN A 155 11.29 -7.77 1.79
CA ASN A 155 10.75 -8.96 1.08
C ASN A 155 9.46 -8.65 0.31
N LEU A 156 8.80 -7.54 0.64
CA LEU A 156 7.52 -7.13 0.07
C LEU A 156 7.66 -6.05 -1.01
N HIS A 157 8.79 -5.35 -1.03
CA HIS A 157 9.05 -4.22 -1.92
C HIS A 157 10.28 -4.49 -2.79
N ASP A 158 10.25 -3.97 -4.03
CA ASP A 158 11.36 -4.08 -4.97
C ASP A 158 12.35 -2.92 -4.84
N LEU A 159 11.86 -1.81 -4.28
CA LEU A 159 12.64 -0.63 -3.98
C LEU A 159 12.15 -0.01 -2.68
N ILE A 160 13.06 0.32 -1.79
CA ILE A 160 12.78 1.10 -0.58
C ILE A 160 13.54 2.41 -0.66
N ILE A 161 12.84 3.52 -0.48
CA ILE A 161 13.40 4.86 -0.52
C ILE A 161 13.24 5.49 0.86
N ASP A 162 14.35 5.87 1.47
CA ASP A 162 14.28 6.64 2.72
C ASP A 162 13.80 8.07 2.43
N CYS A 163 12.56 8.32 2.76
CA CYS A 163 11.92 9.62 2.58
C CYS A 163 12.02 10.52 3.82
N GLY A 164 12.58 10.00 4.93
CA GLY A 164 12.54 10.66 6.24
C GLY A 164 11.16 10.55 6.92
N ILE A 165 11.17 10.48 8.26
CA ILE A 165 9.98 10.17 9.07
C ILE A 165 9.02 11.37 9.17
N GLU A 166 9.52 12.60 9.14
CA GLU A 166 8.73 13.80 9.40
C GLU A 166 8.01 14.38 8.16
N LYS A 167 8.17 13.77 6.98
CA LYS A 167 7.62 14.32 5.74
C LYS A 167 6.19 13.88 5.51
N ASN A 168 5.37 14.81 4.99
CA ASN A 168 4.05 14.47 4.49
C ASN A 168 4.14 13.66 3.18
N ASP A 169 3.07 13.01 2.79
CA ASP A 169 3.07 12.09 1.65
C ASP A 169 3.30 12.74 0.30
N VAL A 170 2.93 14.01 0.13
CA VAL A 170 3.26 14.74 -1.10
C VAL A 170 4.77 14.93 -1.22
N GLU A 171 5.44 15.23 -0.11
CA GLU A 171 6.91 15.34 -0.09
C GLU A 171 7.58 13.99 -0.29
N ARG A 172 7.04 12.91 0.32
CA ARG A 172 7.49 11.54 0.09
C ARG A 172 7.37 11.17 -1.39
N LEU A 173 6.24 11.47 -2.03
CA LEU A 173 6.02 11.23 -3.46
C LEU A 173 7.01 12.00 -4.34
N LYS A 174 7.33 13.27 -4.01
CA LYS A 174 8.33 14.06 -4.74
C LYS A 174 9.72 13.43 -4.67
N ILE A 175 10.10 12.90 -3.51
CA ILE A 175 11.36 12.19 -3.32
C ILE A 175 11.36 10.89 -4.14
N ILE A 176 10.31 10.08 -4.03
CA ILE A 176 10.16 8.83 -4.78
C ILE A 176 10.27 9.10 -6.28
N TYR A 177 9.54 10.10 -6.78
CA TYR A 177 9.60 10.50 -8.18
C TYR A 177 11.02 10.85 -8.63
N LYS A 178 11.72 11.68 -7.85
CA LYS A 178 13.11 12.06 -8.14
C LYS A 178 14.03 10.84 -8.29
N TYR A 179 13.94 9.89 -7.35
CA TYR A 179 14.75 8.66 -7.40
C TYR A 179 14.39 7.78 -8.60
N LEU A 180 13.10 7.62 -8.90
CA LEU A 180 12.67 6.85 -10.06
C LEU A 180 13.15 7.46 -11.37
N MET A 181 13.12 8.79 -11.50
CA MET A 181 13.65 9.49 -12.68
C MET A 181 15.16 9.32 -12.81
N MET A 182 15.92 9.38 -11.72
CA MET A 182 17.36 9.12 -11.74
C MET A 182 17.67 7.68 -12.18
N LEU A 183 16.91 6.70 -11.72
CA LEU A 183 17.08 5.29 -12.10
C LEU A 183 16.64 5.02 -13.55
N SER A 184 15.64 5.74 -14.06
CA SER A 184 15.19 5.60 -15.46
C SER A 184 16.15 6.26 -16.46
N GLY A 185 16.78 7.39 -16.10
CA GLY A 185 17.73 8.12 -16.96
C GLY A 185 18.99 7.33 -17.28
N ASN A 186 19.47 6.54 -16.35
CA ASN A 186 20.68 5.70 -16.55
C ASN A 186 20.47 4.51 -17.52
N LYS A 187 19.23 4.23 -17.97
CA LYS A 187 18.96 3.17 -18.96
C LYS A 187 19.15 3.62 -20.41
N ASN A 188 19.23 4.92 -20.67
CA ASN A 188 19.36 5.47 -22.03
C ASN A 188 20.81 5.64 -22.50
N GLU A 189 21.79 5.28 -21.67
CA GLU A 189 23.22 5.39 -21.99
C GLU A 189 23.89 4.04 -22.31
N LYS A 190 23.12 3.02 -22.70
CA LYS A 190 23.69 1.72 -23.15
C LYS A 190 23.20 1.33 -24.51
#